data_bbee4eba792ca53366e6f94d86b84c1b
#
_entry.id   bbee4eba792ca53366e6f94d86b84c1b
#
_cell.length_a   1.000
_cell.length_b   1.000
_cell.length_c   1.000
_cell.angle_alpha   90.00
_cell.angle_beta   90.00
_cell.angle_gamma   90.00
#
_symmetry.space_group_name_H-M   'P 1'
#
loop_
_entity.id
_entity.type
_entity.pdbx_description
1 polymer ?
#
loop_
_entity_poly.entity_id
_entity_poly.type
_entity_poly.pdbx_seq_one_letter_code
_entity_poly.pdbx_strand_id
1 'polypeptide(L)'
;ILGLPGENTAMVEETLQQLAKLAPDSLTVHSLAVKRASKLGEWIEKNGRSALNDTTEMMEASMKTARELGMEPYYLYRQKNMAGNLENIGFSKPGKEGIYNILIMEEKQTIAAVGAGSITKRVFGNGRIERSDNIKDLELYMTRIDEMVERRRKLLEL
;
A
#
# COMPACT_ATOMS: atom_id res chain seq x y z
N ILE A 1 -6.44 -0.67 7.43
CA ILE A 1 -7.08 -1.26 6.23
C ILE A 1 -8.55 -1.33 6.51
N LEU A 2 -9.38 -0.85 5.58
CA LEU A 2 -10.85 -0.81 5.70
C LEU A 2 -11.50 -1.93 4.89
N GLY A 3 -12.59 -2.47 5.38
CA GLY A 3 -13.42 -3.46 4.69
C GLY A 3 -12.94 -4.90 4.86
N LEU A 4 -12.29 -5.21 5.96
CA LEU A 4 -11.94 -6.59 6.31
C LEU A 4 -13.22 -7.43 6.52
N PRO A 5 -13.21 -8.74 6.21
CA PRO A 5 -14.34 -9.60 6.48
C PRO A 5 -14.80 -9.52 7.95
N GLY A 6 -16.09 -9.21 8.14
CA GLY A 6 -16.67 -9.04 9.47
C GLY A 6 -16.45 -7.68 10.13
N GLU A 7 -15.67 -6.77 9.50
CA GLU A 7 -15.50 -5.41 9.98
C GLU A 7 -16.74 -4.56 9.66
N ASN A 8 -17.11 -3.66 10.56
CA ASN A 8 -18.17 -2.68 10.35
C ASN A 8 -17.70 -1.26 10.70
N THR A 9 -18.50 -0.25 10.35
CA THR A 9 -18.16 1.16 10.56
C THR A 9 -17.85 1.48 12.03
N ALA A 10 -18.61 0.91 12.99
CA ALA A 10 -18.39 1.15 14.42
C ALA A 10 -17.02 0.64 14.90
N MET A 11 -16.56 -0.52 14.39
CA MET A 11 -15.23 -1.06 14.70
C MET A 11 -14.11 -0.18 14.14
N VAL A 12 -14.32 0.39 12.94
CA VAL A 12 -13.39 1.35 12.36
C VAL A 12 -13.33 2.64 13.17
N GLU A 13 -14.48 3.17 13.58
CA GLU A 13 -14.56 4.37 14.43
C GLU A 13 -13.84 4.16 15.76
N GLU A 14 -14.03 3.00 16.41
CA GLU A 14 -13.31 2.66 17.64
C GLU A 14 -11.79 2.63 17.39
N THR A 15 -11.34 1.99 16.30
CA THR A 15 -9.94 1.97 15.90
C THR A 15 -9.39 3.39 15.71
N LEU A 16 -10.13 4.26 15.02
CA LEU A 16 -9.73 5.66 14.78
C LEU A 16 -9.64 6.45 16.09
N GLN A 17 -10.57 6.23 17.04
CA GLN A 17 -10.52 6.84 18.38
C GLN A 17 -9.27 6.42 19.16
N GLN A 18 -8.86 5.14 19.08
CA GLN A 18 -7.63 4.68 19.71
C GLN A 18 -6.39 5.27 19.03
N LEU A 19 -6.37 5.34 17.72
CA LEU A 19 -5.29 5.99 16.96
C LEU A 19 -5.17 7.47 17.29
N ALA A 20 -6.29 8.17 17.44
CA ALA A 20 -6.29 9.60 17.82
C ALA A 20 -5.61 9.85 19.17
N LYS A 21 -5.76 8.93 20.14
CA LYS A 21 -5.06 9.02 21.45
C LYS A 21 -3.55 8.92 21.34
N LEU A 22 -3.03 8.25 20.30
CA LEU A 22 -1.60 8.15 20.04
C LEU A 22 -1.03 9.41 19.39
N ALA A 23 -1.89 10.34 18.94
CA ALA A 23 -1.53 11.60 18.29
C ALA A 23 -0.46 11.45 17.19
N PRO A 24 -0.63 10.55 16.20
CA PRO A 24 0.38 10.31 15.17
C PRO A 24 0.60 11.57 14.31
N ASP A 25 1.76 11.63 13.65
CA ASP A 25 2.07 12.70 12.70
C ASP A 25 1.56 12.40 11.29
N SER A 26 1.34 11.13 10.97
CA SER A 26 0.79 10.69 9.69
C SER A 26 -0.08 9.44 9.85
N LEU A 27 -1.02 9.27 8.93
CA LEU A 27 -1.93 8.14 8.87
C LEU A 27 -2.08 7.69 7.41
N THR A 28 -1.95 6.40 7.15
CA THR A 28 -2.27 5.84 5.83
C THR A 28 -3.50 4.96 5.95
N VAL A 29 -4.51 5.26 5.15
CA VAL A 29 -5.76 4.51 5.07
C VAL A 29 -5.79 3.73 3.77
N HIS A 30 -5.94 2.42 3.88
CA HIS A 30 -6.05 1.52 2.73
C HIS A 30 -7.44 0.90 2.67
N SER A 31 -8.09 0.95 1.52
CA SER A 31 -9.23 0.09 1.25
C SER A 31 -8.76 -1.30 0.86
N LEU A 32 -9.47 -2.32 1.33
CA LEU A 32 -9.13 -3.71 1.07
C LEU A 32 -9.07 -3.99 -0.43
N ALA A 33 -7.94 -4.44 -0.91
CA ALA A 33 -7.75 -4.90 -2.29
C ALA A 33 -7.66 -6.42 -2.34
N VAL A 34 -8.60 -7.03 -3.06
CA VAL A 34 -8.61 -8.50 -3.25
C VAL A 34 -7.64 -8.87 -4.37
N LYS A 35 -6.55 -9.51 -4.01
CA LYS A 35 -5.56 -10.00 -4.98
C LYS A 35 -5.96 -11.35 -5.52
N ARG A 36 -5.78 -11.55 -6.84
CA ARG A 36 -5.95 -12.85 -7.49
C ARG A 36 -5.02 -13.89 -6.81
N ALA A 37 -5.50 -15.10 -6.60
CA ALA A 37 -4.77 -16.18 -5.94
C ALA A 37 -4.36 -15.88 -4.47
N SER A 38 -5.09 -15.02 -3.77
CA SER A 38 -4.96 -14.85 -2.32
C SER A 38 -5.98 -15.73 -1.58
N LYS A 39 -5.65 -16.15 -0.35
CA LYS A 39 -6.61 -16.87 0.51
C LYS A 39 -7.94 -16.11 0.68
N LEU A 40 -7.87 -14.78 0.72
CA LEU A 40 -9.06 -13.93 0.75
C LEU A 40 -9.84 -14.02 -0.57
N GLY A 41 -9.17 -14.07 -1.73
CA GLY A 41 -9.80 -14.28 -3.03
C GLY A 41 -10.56 -15.60 -3.06
N GLU A 42 -9.94 -16.68 -2.63
CA GLU A 42 -10.58 -18.02 -2.52
C GLU A 42 -11.78 -18.00 -1.55
N TRP A 43 -11.66 -17.29 -0.45
CA TRP A 43 -12.74 -17.14 0.52
C TRP A 43 -13.93 -16.38 -0.08
N ILE A 44 -13.68 -15.31 -0.83
CA ILE A 44 -14.71 -14.51 -1.52
C ILE A 44 -15.38 -15.31 -2.63
N GLU A 45 -14.64 -16.12 -3.36
CA GLU A 45 -15.21 -17.02 -4.37
C GLU A 45 -16.21 -18.00 -3.75
N LYS A 46 -15.96 -18.48 -2.53
CA LYS A 46 -16.84 -19.40 -1.80
C LYS A 46 -18.03 -18.71 -1.13
N ASN A 47 -17.87 -17.49 -0.64
CA ASN A 47 -18.87 -16.78 0.18
C ASN A 47 -19.59 -15.65 -0.56
N GLY A 48 -19.15 -15.33 -1.78
CA GLY A 48 -19.68 -14.24 -2.59
C GLY A 48 -19.09 -12.86 -2.23
N ARG A 49 -19.10 -11.94 -3.19
CA ARG A 49 -18.60 -10.55 -3.00
C ARG A 49 -19.45 -9.72 -2.05
N SER A 50 -20.72 -10.07 -1.86
CA SER A 50 -21.62 -9.43 -0.89
C SER A 50 -21.17 -9.60 0.58
N ALA A 51 -20.20 -10.49 0.83
CA ALA A 51 -19.55 -10.62 2.14
C ALA A 51 -18.51 -9.53 2.44
N LEU A 52 -18.19 -8.68 1.45
CA LEU A 52 -17.37 -7.48 1.65
C LEU A 52 -18.28 -6.29 1.93
N ASN A 53 -18.02 -5.59 3.02
CA ASN A 53 -18.77 -4.40 3.40
C ASN A 53 -18.47 -3.23 2.45
N ASP A 54 -19.44 -2.32 2.29
CA ASP A 54 -19.20 -1.02 1.70
C ASP A 54 -18.28 -0.23 2.64
N THR A 55 -17.18 0.27 2.08
CA THR A 55 -16.16 0.99 2.84
C THR A 55 -16.29 2.51 2.73
N THR A 56 -17.35 3.01 2.12
CA THR A 56 -17.56 4.46 1.91
C THR A 56 -17.66 5.20 3.24
N GLU A 57 -18.54 4.79 4.13
CA GLU A 57 -18.68 5.40 5.45
C GLU A 57 -17.41 5.27 6.31
N MET A 58 -16.73 4.12 6.22
CA MET A 58 -15.45 3.89 6.90
C MET A 58 -14.36 4.86 6.42
N MET A 59 -14.32 5.14 5.12
CA MET A 59 -13.39 6.10 4.53
C MET A 59 -13.73 7.53 4.97
N GLU A 60 -15.01 7.90 4.97
CA GLU A 60 -15.46 9.21 5.44
C GLU A 60 -15.10 9.46 6.91
N ALA A 61 -15.32 8.46 7.77
CA ALA A 61 -14.90 8.51 9.18
C ALA A 61 -13.38 8.68 9.31
N SER A 62 -12.59 7.97 8.49
CA SER A 62 -11.14 8.09 8.48
C SER A 62 -10.66 9.47 8.03
N MET A 63 -11.27 10.02 6.99
CA MET A 63 -10.98 11.38 6.50
C MET A 63 -11.34 12.45 7.53
N LYS A 64 -12.46 12.27 8.24
CA LYS A 64 -12.87 13.16 9.32
C LYS A 64 -11.85 13.15 10.44
N THR A 65 -11.49 11.96 10.94
CA THR A 65 -10.49 11.80 12.00
C THR A 65 -9.13 12.39 11.62
N ALA A 66 -8.67 12.17 10.38
CA ALA A 66 -7.42 12.77 9.90
C ALA A 66 -7.47 14.31 9.97
N ARG A 67 -8.57 14.93 9.54
CA ARG A 67 -8.77 16.39 9.63
C ARG A 67 -8.78 16.89 11.09
N GLU A 68 -9.46 16.18 11.99
CA GLU A 68 -9.50 16.51 13.41
C GLU A 68 -8.11 16.44 14.07
N LEU A 69 -7.22 15.58 13.55
CA LEU A 69 -5.81 15.49 13.96
C LEU A 69 -4.90 16.53 13.28
N GLY A 70 -5.46 17.44 12.47
CA GLY A 70 -4.70 18.45 11.75
C GLY A 70 -3.89 17.90 10.58
N MET A 71 -4.32 16.78 10.00
CA MET A 71 -3.68 16.16 8.85
C MET A 71 -4.37 16.51 7.54
N GLU A 72 -3.59 16.63 6.48
CA GLU A 72 -4.05 16.82 5.11
C GLU A 72 -3.65 15.62 4.24
N PRO A 73 -4.43 15.29 3.20
CA PRO A 73 -4.03 14.27 2.25
C PRO A 73 -2.83 14.75 1.44
N TYR A 74 -1.79 13.91 1.31
CA TYR A 74 -0.58 14.26 0.55
C TYR A 74 -0.26 13.26 -0.57
N TYR A 75 -0.86 12.08 -0.57
CA TYR A 75 -0.84 11.18 -1.73
C TYR A 75 -2.10 10.33 -1.83
N LEU A 76 -2.40 9.92 -3.06
CA LEU A 76 -3.48 9.02 -3.43
C LEU A 76 -2.92 7.88 -4.27
N TYR A 77 -3.31 6.64 -3.94
CA TYR A 77 -2.91 5.48 -4.71
C TYR A 77 -4.07 4.53 -4.94
N ARG A 78 -4.40 4.30 -6.21
CA ARG A 78 -5.47 3.39 -6.62
C ARG A 78 -4.89 2.05 -7.07
N GLN A 79 -5.38 0.96 -6.49
CA GLN A 79 -5.12 -0.39 -6.96
C GLN A 79 -6.32 -0.93 -7.74
N LYS A 80 -6.05 -1.91 -8.61
CA LYS A 80 -7.14 -2.66 -9.27
C LYS A 80 -7.85 -3.54 -8.24
N ASN A 81 -9.18 -3.71 -8.41
CA ASN A 81 -10.03 -4.56 -7.57
C ASN A 81 -10.11 -4.16 -6.09
N MET A 82 -10.11 -2.88 -5.79
CA MET A 82 -10.38 -2.38 -4.45
C MET A 82 -11.87 -2.41 -4.13
N ALA A 83 -12.21 -2.65 -2.86
CA ALA A 83 -13.57 -2.52 -2.36
C ALA A 83 -14.05 -1.06 -2.50
N GLY A 84 -15.28 -0.86 -3.00
CA GLY A 84 -15.88 0.47 -3.15
C GLY A 84 -15.23 1.38 -4.20
N ASN A 85 -14.27 0.90 -5.03
CA ASN A 85 -13.48 1.75 -5.94
C ASN A 85 -12.73 2.89 -5.25
N LEU A 86 -12.53 2.81 -3.94
CA LEU A 86 -11.85 3.82 -3.15
C LEU A 86 -10.33 3.75 -3.30
N GLU A 87 -9.68 4.86 -3.05
CA GLU A 87 -8.23 4.99 -3.14
C GLU A 87 -7.55 4.77 -1.78
N ASN A 88 -6.29 4.36 -1.78
CA ASN A 88 -5.45 4.43 -0.61
C ASN A 88 -5.02 5.90 -0.42
N ILE A 89 -5.21 6.44 0.75
CA ILE A 89 -4.92 7.85 1.04
C ILE A 89 -3.88 7.93 2.15
N GLY A 90 -2.81 8.67 1.90
CA GLY A 90 -1.88 9.09 2.93
C GLY A 90 -2.23 10.49 3.43
N PHE A 91 -2.42 10.61 4.74
CA PHE A 91 -2.63 11.87 5.45
C PHE A 91 -1.42 12.20 6.29
N SER A 92 -1.09 13.48 6.43
CA SER A 92 0.01 13.93 7.26
C SER A 92 -0.24 15.33 7.79
N LYS A 93 0.29 15.62 8.98
CA LYS A 93 0.44 17.01 9.42
C LYS A 93 1.40 17.74 8.49
N PRO A 94 1.21 19.05 8.25
CA PRO A 94 2.10 19.84 7.41
C PRO A 94 3.57 19.71 7.85
N GLY A 95 4.46 19.41 6.88
CA GLY A 95 5.90 19.21 7.12
C GLY A 95 6.28 17.84 7.71
N LYS A 96 5.32 16.90 7.80
CA LYS A 96 5.53 15.52 8.26
C LYS A 96 5.24 14.47 7.19
N GLU A 97 5.12 14.91 5.94
CA GLU A 97 4.85 14.04 4.80
C GLU A 97 5.96 13.01 4.62
N GLY A 98 5.58 11.77 4.35
CA GLY A 98 6.52 10.69 4.09
C GLY A 98 7.23 10.89 2.73
N ILE A 99 8.44 11.43 2.73
CA ILE A 99 9.24 11.71 1.51
C ILE A 99 9.36 10.46 0.64
N TYR A 100 9.55 9.28 1.25
CA TYR A 100 9.63 8.02 0.52
C TYR A 100 8.34 7.74 -0.28
N ASN A 101 7.17 7.99 0.30
CA ASN A 101 5.90 7.79 -0.37
C ASN A 101 5.76 8.74 -1.59
N ILE A 102 6.13 10.00 -1.41
CA ILE A 102 6.10 11.00 -2.49
C ILE A 102 7.03 10.56 -3.63
N LEU A 103 8.28 10.22 -3.32
CA LEU A 103 9.28 9.85 -4.32
C LEU A 103 8.91 8.56 -5.09
N ILE A 104 8.25 7.60 -4.41
CA ILE A 104 7.73 6.39 -5.07
C ILE A 104 6.58 6.72 -6.02
N MET A 105 5.60 7.51 -5.57
CA MET A 105 4.42 7.85 -6.36
C MET A 105 4.77 8.70 -7.58
N GLU A 106 5.66 9.65 -7.40
CA GLU A 106 6.15 10.53 -8.47
C GLU A 106 7.21 9.88 -9.37
N GLU A 107 7.65 8.67 -9.07
CA GLU A 107 8.70 7.94 -9.80
C GLU A 107 9.98 8.78 -10.05
N LYS A 108 10.36 9.58 -9.04
CA LYS A 108 11.51 10.51 -9.13
C LYS A 108 12.83 9.90 -8.71
N GLN A 109 12.81 8.79 -7.99
CA GLN A 109 14.01 8.19 -7.40
C GLN A 109 14.18 6.73 -7.77
N THR A 110 15.42 6.33 -8.05
CA THR A 110 15.81 4.92 -8.14
C THR A 110 15.65 4.24 -6.77
N ILE A 111 15.04 3.06 -6.76
CA ILE A 111 14.76 2.28 -5.56
C ILE A 111 15.45 0.94 -5.69
N ALA A 112 16.45 0.68 -4.85
CA ALA A 112 17.06 -0.64 -4.71
C ALA A 112 16.26 -1.46 -3.69
N ALA A 113 15.63 -2.54 -4.14
CA ALA A 113 14.78 -3.38 -3.32
C ALA A 113 15.45 -4.72 -2.98
N VAL A 114 15.21 -5.22 -1.78
CA VAL A 114 15.69 -6.51 -1.29
C VAL A 114 14.54 -7.36 -0.75
N GLY A 115 14.71 -8.67 -0.78
CA GLY A 115 13.70 -9.64 -0.31
C GLY A 115 12.89 -10.26 -1.44
N ALA A 116 12.28 -11.42 -1.12
CA ALA A 116 11.45 -12.15 -2.07
C ALA A 116 10.25 -11.30 -2.54
N GLY A 117 9.98 -11.31 -3.83
CA GLY A 117 8.87 -10.58 -4.44
C GLY A 117 9.01 -9.06 -4.50
N SER A 118 10.14 -8.50 -4.06
CA SER A 118 10.42 -7.07 -4.17
C SER A 118 10.89 -6.68 -5.58
N ILE A 119 10.77 -5.41 -5.94
CA ILE A 119 11.10 -4.88 -7.27
C ILE A 119 12.06 -3.71 -7.16
N THR A 120 13.27 -3.89 -7.69
CA THR A 120 14.20 -2.77 -7.90
C THR A 120 13.74 -1.97 -9.12
N LYS A 121 13.68 -0.66 -8.97
CA LYS A 121 13.28 0.28 -10.03
C LYS A 121 14.38 1.30 -10.25
N ARG A 122 14.94 1.35 -11.46
CA ARG A 122 15.89 2.38 -11.88
C ARG A 122 15.16 3.47 -12.65
N VAL A 123 15.29 4.70 -12.18
CA VAL A 123 14.76 5.90 -12.83
C VAL A 123 15.92 6.64 -13.49
N PHE A 124 15.80 6.85 -14.81
CA PHE A 124 16.78 7.57 -15.60
C PHE A 124 16.38 9.06 -15.74
N GLY A 125 17.36 9.93 -15.95
CA GLY A 125 17.13 11.36 -16.05
C GLY A 125 16.18 11.81 -17.19
N ASN A 126 15.96 10.94 -18.20
CA ASN A 126 15.02 11.16 -19.29
C ASN A 126 13.60 10.64 -19.01
N GLY A 127 13.31 10.23 -17.77
CA GLY A 127 12.01 9.65 -17.37
C GLY A 127 11.82 8.18 -17.73
N ARG A 128 12.80 7.52 -18.37
CA ARG A 128 12.76 6.06 -18.60
C ARG A 128 12.88 5.32 -17.28
N ILE A 129 12.10 4.26 -17.11
CA ILE A 129 12.12 3.41 -15.91
C ILE A 129 12.34 1.96 -16.32
N GLU A 130 13.32 1.34 -15.69
CA GLU A 130 13.58 -0.09 -15.81
C GLU A 130 13.39 -0.80 -14.46
N ARG A 131 12.99 -2.07 -14.51
CA ARG A 131 12.67 -2.86 -13.30
C ARG A 131 13.42 -4.18 -13.31
N SER A 132 13.80 -4.63 -12.12
CA SER A 132 14.31 -5.97 -11.86
C SER A 132 13.54 -6.57 -10.71
N ASP A 133 12.76 -7.61 -11.02
CA ASP A 133 11.92 -8.31 -10.04
C ASP A 133 12.71 -9.42 -9.35
N ASN A 134 12.60 -9.52 -8.04
CA ASN A 134 13.02 -10.67 -7.29
C ASN A 134 11.94 -11.77 -7.34
N ILE A 135 12.37 -13.02 -7.29
CA ILE A 135 11.48 -14.17 -7.27
C ILE A 135 10.55 -14.07 -6.04
N LYS A 136 9.25 -14.34 -6.24
CA LYS A 136 8.24 -14.25 -5.17
C LYS A 136 8.24 -15.46 -4.25
N ASP A 137 8.49 -16.65 -4.80
CA ASP A 137 8.60 -17.87 -4.03
C ASP A 137 9.83 -17.81 -3.14
N LEU A 138 9.66 -18.10 -1.85
CA LEU A 138 10.71 -17.92 -0.85
C LEU A 138 11.85 -18.91 -1.05
N GLU A 139 11.54 -20.18 -1.32
CA GLU A 139 12.53 -21.23 -1.50
C GLU A 139 13.37 -20.98 -2.75
N LEU A 140 12.71 -20.66 -3.86
CA LEU A 140 13.39 -20.29 -5.11
C LEU A 140 14.20 -18.99 -4.96
N TYR A 141 13.71 -18.02 -4.19
CA TYR A 141 14.46 -16.79 -3.91
C TYR A 141 15.75 -17.10 -3.15
N MET A 142 15.68 -17.94 -2.12
CA MET A 142 16.83 -18.31 -1.30
C MET A 142 17.88 -19.12 -2.09
N THR A 143 17.44 -20.04 -2.94
CA THR A 143 18.34 -20.89 -3.73
C THR A 143 18.95 -20.18 -4.93
N ARG A 144 18.34 -19.08 -5.41
CA ARG A 144 18.78 -18.30 -6.58
C ARG A 144 19.15 -16.85 -6.24
N ILE A 145 19.56 -16.60 -5.00
CA ILE A 145 19.84 -15.24 -4.53
C ILE A 145 20.94 -14.53 -5.35
N ASP A 146 21.98 -15.28 -5.75
CA ASP A 146 23.08 -14.72 -6.55
C ASP A 146 22.61 -14.21 -7.92
N GLU A 147 21.64 -14.90 -8.54
CA GLU A 147 21.02 -14.43 -9.78
C GLU A 147 20.29 -13.11 -9.55
N MET A 148 19.54 -12.97 -8.46
CA MET A 148 18.82 -11.73 -8.12
C MET A 148 19.79 -10.58 -7.87
N VAL A 149 20.89 -10.85 -7.18
CA VAL A 149 21.95 -9.86 -6.94
C VAL A 149 22.58 -9.42 -8.26
N GLU A 150 22.92 -10.34 -9.15
CA GLU A 150 23.55 -10.02 -10.44
C GLU A 150 22.60 -9.23 -11.36
N ARG A 151 21.32 -9.61 -11.44
CA ARG A 151 20.30 -8.85 -12.20
C ARG A 151 20.18 -7.43 -11.70
N ARG A 152 20.19 -7.23 -10.39
CA ARG A 152 20.13 -5.89 -9.78
C ARG A 152 21.40 -5.10 -10.02
N ARG A 153 22.59 -5.72 -9.93
CA ARG A 153 23.87 -5.08 -10.25
C ARG A 153 23.88 -4.55 -11.68
N LYS A 154 23.49 -5.38 -12.64
CA LYS A 154 23.37 -4.98 -14.05
C LYS A 154 22.42 -3.82 -14.24
N LEU A 155 21.24 -3.86 -13.59
CA LEU A 155 20.27 -2.78 -13.69
C LEU A 155 20.80 -1.47 -13.11
N LEU A 156 21.53 -1.52 -11.99
CA LEU A 156 22.03 -0.32 -11.30
C LEU A 156 23.42 0.12 -11.78
N GLU A 157 24.07 -0.68 -12.66
CA GLU A 157 25.44 -0.45 -13.13
C GLU A 157 26.46 -0.35 -11.99
N LEU A 158 26.38 -1.29 -11.03
CA LEU A 158 27.28 -1.42 -9.90
C LEU A 158 28.40 -2.45 -10.17
#